data_5c9723c61ce3e9c393a4cf2c0367512d
#
_entry.id   5c9723c61ce3e9c393a4cf2c0367512d
#
_cell.length_a   1.000
_cell.length_b   1.000
_cell.length_c   1.000
_cell.angle_alpha   90.00
_cell.angle_beta   90.00
_cell.angle_gamma   90.00
#
_symmetry.space_group_name_H-M   'P 1'
#
loop_
_entity.id
_entity.type
_entity.pdbx_description
1 polymer ?
#
loop_
_entity_poly.entity_id
_entity_poly.type
_entity_poly.pdbx_seq_one_letter_code
_entity_poly.pdbx_strand_id
1 'polypeptide(L)'
;MVLVVDDDSAIRRVVRTVLEADNFEVVEAADGPAALLLLDAINGRGPDAVVLDIMMPGIDGIEVCRRIDHTQVKVVMLSARDDADTRQRAAKAGADAYLTKPFSAIELLDAVEKLTP
;
A
#
# COMPACT_ATOMS: atom_id res chain seq x y z
N MET A 1 -6.34 -8.42 7.00
CA MET A 1 -6.64 -8.08 5.60
C MET A 1 -5.69 -6.99 5.12
N VAL A 2 -5.22 -7.08 3.89
CA VAL A 2 -4.35 -6.09 3.26
C VAL A 2 -5.03 -5.51 2.02
N LEU A 3 -5.05 -4.20 1.91
CA LEU A 3 -5.52 -3.51 0.71
C LEU A 3 -4.33 -3.23 -0.20
N VAL A 4 -4.44 -3.62 -1.48
CA VAL A 4 -3.40 -3.38 -2.49
C VAL A 4 -3.91 -2.34 -3.48
N VAL A 5 -3.19 -1.23 -3.61
CA VAL A 5 -3.56 -0.11 -4.47
C VAL A 5 -2.47 0.13 -5.49
N ASP A 6 -2.75 -0.14 -6.75
CA ASP A 6 -1.83 0.09 -7.87
C ASP A 6 -2.66 0.14 -9.15
N ASP A 7 -2.36 1.06 -10.06
CA ASP A 7 -3.06 1.16 -11.33
C ASP A 7 -2.64 0.07 -12.32
N ASP A 8 -1.51 -0.58 -12.08
CA ASP A 8 -1.04 -1.71 -12.90
C ASP A 8 -1.61 -3.02 -12.38
N SER A 9 -2.51 -3.63 -13.16
CA SER A 9 -3.15 -4.89 -12.76
C SER A 9 -2.16 -6.05 -12.61
N ALA A 10 -1.06 -6.04 -13.35
CA ALA A 10 -0.03 -7.08 -13.24
C ALA A 10 0.68 -6.99 -11.88
N ILE A 11 0.99 -5.78 -11.44
CA ILE A 11 1.61 -5.57 -10.12
C ILE A 11 0.63 -5.98 -9.01
N ARG A 12 -0.64 -5.58 -9.10
CA ARG A 12 -1.65 -6.00 -8.12
C ARG A 12 -1.73 -7.52 -8.01
N ARG A 13 -1.69 -8.21 -9.15
CA ARG A 13 -1.74 -9.67 -9.19
C ARG A 13 -0.54 -10.30 -8.50
N VAL A 14 0.66 -9.78 -8.77
CA VAL A 14 1.89 -10.28 -8.14
C VAL A 14 1.82 -10.09 -6.63
N VAL A 15 1.48 -8.89 -6.18
CA VAL A 15 1.37 -8.58 -4.74
C VAL A 15 0.33 -9.48 -4.09
N ARG A 16 -0.84 -9.61 -4.70
CA ARG A 16 -1.90 -10.48 -4.20
C ARG A 16 -1.44 -11.93 -4.07
N THR A 17 -0.81 -12.46 -5.11
CA THR A 17 -0.33 -13.84 -5.11
C THR A 17 0.65 -14.10 -3.97
N VAL A 18 1.60 -13.18 -3.79
CA VAL A 18 2.61 -13.30 -2.74
C VAL A 18 1.95 -13.26 -1.34
N LEU A 19 1.04 -12.31 -1.13
CA LEU A 19 0.40 -12.15 0.18
C LEU A 19 -0.58 -13.28 0.50
N GLU A 20 -1.35 -13.72 -0.48
CA GLU A 20 -2.29 -14.84 -0.28
C GLU A 20 -1.57 -16.15 0.01
N ALA A 21 -0.39 -16.35 -0.58
CA ALA A 21 0.43 -17.52 -0.28
C ALA A 21 0.89 -17.55 1.17
N ASP A 22 0.95 -16.39 1.84
CA ASP A 22 1.28 -16.27 3.27
C ASP A 22 0.02 -16.06 4.13
N ASN A 23 -1.12 -16.48 3.64
CA ASN A 23 -2.42 -16.49 4.33
C ASN A 23 -3.01 -15.11 4.64
N PHE A 24 -2.56 -14.06 3.97
CA PHE A 24 -3.21 -12.76 4.06
C PHE A 24 -4.48 -12.72 3.19
N GLU A 25 -5.52 -12.12 3.72
CA GLU A 25 -6.69 -11.73 2.94
C GLU A 25 -6.36 -10.45 2.18
N VAL A 26 -6.63 -10.40 0.88
CA VAL A 26 -6.26 -9.28 0.02
C VAL A 26 -7.49 -8.71 -0.70
N VAL A 27 -7.60 -7.39 -0.68
CA VAL A 27 -8.56 -6.62 -1.46
C VAL A 27 -7.77 -5.67 -2.35
N GLU A 28 -8.25 -5.42 -3.56
CA GLU A 28 -7.55 -4.60 -4.54
C GLU A 28 -8.33 -3.32 -4.87
N ALA A 29 -7.58 -2.25 -5.13
CA ALA A 29 -8.10 -1.02 -5.71
C ALA A 29 -7.19 -0.58 -6.85
N ALA A 30 -7.77 -0.08 -7.93
CA ALA A 30 -7.02 0.29 -9.13
C ALA A 30 -6.54 1.75 -9.13
N ASP A 31 -7.04 2.56 -8.22
CA ASP A 31 -6.68 3.99 -8.14
C ASP A 31 -6.95 4.54 -6.73
N GLY A 32 -6.56 5.80 -6.52
CA GLY A 32 -6.73 6.47 -5.24
C GLY A 32 -8.17 6.63 -4.80
N PRO A 33 -9.08 7.14 -5.65
CA PRO A 33 -10.48 7.25 -5.26
C PRO A 33 -11.13 5.93 -4.86
N ALA A 34 -10.86 4.85 -5.60
CA ALA A 34 -11.37 3.53 -5.26
C ALA A 34 -10.84 3.05 -3.89
N ALA A 35 -9.56 3.30 -3.63
CA ALA A 35 -8.95 2.97 -2.34
C ALA A 35 -9.61 3.72 -1.19
N LEU A 36 -9.84 5.02 -1.36
CA LEU A 36 -10.47 5.85 -0.33
C LEU A 36 -11.91 5.42 -0.06
N LEU A 37 -12.66 5.06 -1.10
CA LEU A 37 -14.01 4.52 -0.93
C LEU A 37 -14.02 3.21 -0.15
N LEU A 38 -13.09 2.32 -0.43
CA LEU A 38 -12.96 1.06 0.30
C LEU A 38 -12.60 1.29 1.77
N LEU A 39 -11.69 2.22 2.03
CA LEU A 39 -11.28 2.56 3.39
C LEU A 39 -12.46 3.13 4.19
N ASP A 40 -13.27 3.99 3.58
CA ASP A 40 -14.47 4.55 4.21
C ASP A 40 -15.54 3.48 4.46
N ALA A 41 -15.73 2.58 3.51
CA ALA A 41 -16.77 1.54 3.59
C ALA A 41 -16.49 0.48 4.66
N ILE A 42 -15.24 0.27 5.02
CA ILE A 42 -14.84 -0.75 5.98
C ILE A 42 -15.16 -0.37 7.42
N ASN A 43 -15.49 0.90 7.69
CA ASN A 43 -16.18 1.30 8.91
C ASN A 43 -15.48 0.92 10.22
N GLY A 44 -14.22 1.31 10.39
CA GLY A 44 -13.45 1.05 11.59
C GLY A 44 -12.86 -0.36 11.67
N ARG A 45 -13.14 -1.20 10.67
CA ARG A 45 -12.51 -2.51 10.50
C ARG A 45 -11.56 -2.49 9.31
N GLY A 46 -10.89 -1.37 9.11
CA GLY A 46 -9.99 -1.16 8.00
C GLY A 46 -8.98 -2.27 7.83
N PRO A 47 -8.27 -2.31 6.70
CA PRO A 47 -7.19 -3.25 6.52
C PRO A 47 -6.14 -3.04 7.60
N ASP A 48 -5.41 -4.08 7.94
CA ASP A 48 -4.27 -3.98 8.86
C ASP A 48 -3.15 -3.17 8.19
N ALA A 49 -3.03 -3.33 6.88
CA ALA A 49 -2.03 -2.63 6.08
C ALA A 49 -2.55 -2.31 4.68
N VAL A 50 -1.98 -1.27 4.09
CA VAL A 50 -2.19 -0.88 2.69
C VAL A 50 -0.84 -0.95 1.98
N VAL A 51 -0.79 -1.68 0.87
CA VAL A 51 0.35 -1.65 -0.06
C VAL A 51 -0.04 -0.69 -1.17
N LEU A 52 0.67 0.42 -1.28
CA LEU A 52 0.22 1.61 -2.00
C LEU A 52 1.26 2.11 -2.98
N ASP A 53 0.92 2.09 -4.27
CA ASP A 53 1.75 2.68 -5.31
C ASP A 53 1.68 4.20 -5.25
N ILE A 54 2.84 4.86 -5.38
CA ILE A 54 2.89 6.33 -5.39
C ILE A 54 2.43 6.89 -6.73
N MET A 55 2.90 6.30 -7.83
CA MET A 55 2.72 6.86 -9.17
C MET A 55 1.42 6.36 -9.80
N MET A 56 0.33 7.03 -9.52
CA MET A 56 -0.98 6.73 -10.10
C MET A 56 -1.59 7.98 -10.72
N PRO A 57 -2.40 7.84 -11.79
CA PRO A 57 -3.11 8.98 -12.36
C PRO A 57 -4.13 9.55 -11.37
N GLY A 58 -4.34 10.86 -11.43
CA GLY A 58 -5.26 11.55 -10.52
C GLY A 58 -4.65 11.73 -9.14
N ILE A 59 -5.30 11.21 -8.10
CA ILE A 59 -4.77 11.27 -6.74
C ILE A 59 -3.63 10.27 -6.61
N ASP A 60 -2.42 10.75 -6.33
CA ASP A 60 -1.26 9.88 -6.17
C ASP A 60 -1.26 9.18 -4.79
N GLY A 61 -0.35 8.21 -4.64
CA GLY A 61 -0.27 7.43 -3.41
C GLY A 61 0.10 8.26 -2.18
N ILE A 62 0.86 9.32 -2.33
CA ILE A 62 1.21 10.20 -1.20
C ILE A 62 -0.03 10.89 -0.67
N GLU A 63 -0.91 11.37 -1.55
CA GLU A 63 -2.16 12.00 -1.13
C GLU A 63 -3.11 10.99 -0.48
N VAL A 64 -3.21 9.78 -1.02
CA VAL A 64 -3.99 8.71 -0.39
C VAL A 64 -3.45 8.42 1.02
N CYS A 65 -2.13 8.33 1.15
CA CYS A 65 -1.48 8.07 2.43
C CYS A 65 -1.81 9.14 3.47
N ARG A 66 -1.84 10.41 3.06
CA ARG A 66 -2.21 11.51 3.97
C ARG A 66 -3.63 11.38 4.51
N ARG A 67 -4.52 10.76 3.77
CA ARG A 67 -5.95 10.63 4.14
C ARG A 67 -6.27 9.38 4.93
N ILE A 68 -5.28 8.51 5.13
CA ILE A 68 -5.44 7.28 5.91
C ILE A 68 -5.34 7.59 7.41
N ASP A 69 -6.12 6.92 8.21
CA ASP A 69 -5.99 6.96 9.68
C ASP A 69 -4.83 6.05 10.11
N HIS A 70 -3.67 6.64 10.32
CA HIS A 70 -2.44 5.93 10.66
C HIS A 70 -2.43 5.32 12.07
N THR A 71 -3.42 5.63 12.88
CA THR A 71 -3.58 4.96 14.18
C THR A 71 -4.15 3.54 14.01
N GLN A 72 -4.80 3.29 12.89
CA GLN A 72 -5.48 2.02 12.60
C GLN A 72 -4.81 1.21 11.49
N VAL A 73 -4.20 1.88 10.53
CA VAL A 73 -3.75 1.26 9.29
C VAL A 73 -2.27 1.57 9.06
N LYS A 74 -1.49 0.54 8.77
CA LYS A 74 -0.09 0.68 8.39
C LYS A 74 0.04 0.79 6.88
N VAL A 75 1.05 1.53 6.40
CA VAL A 75 1.23 1.78 4.97
C VAL A 75 2.60 1.35 4.50
N VAL A 76 2.63 0.51 3.46
CA VAL A 76 3.83 0.13 2.71
C VAL A 76 3.75 0.83 1.36
N MET A 77 4.64 1.76 1.09
CA MET A 77 4.71 2.42 -0.22
C MET A 77 5.48 1.59 -1.22
N LEU A 78 4.99 1.57 -2.45
CA LEU A 78 5.71 1.00 -3.59
C LEU A 78 5.99 2.12 -4.59
N SER A 79 7.21 2.19 -5.11
CA SER A 79 7.54 3.19 -6.12
C SER A 79 8.68 2.74 -7.00
N ALA A 80 8.63 3.12 -8.29
CA ALA A 80 9.77 2.98 -9.19
C ALA A 80 10.87 4.02 -8.85
N ARG A 81 10.54 5.05 -8.07
CA ARG A 81 11.45 6.11 -7.69
C ARG A 81 12.11 5.80 -6.36
N ASP A 82 13.41 6.06 -6.26
CA ASP A 82 14.19 5.80 -5.06
C ASP A 82 14.97 7.03 -4.60
N ASP A 83 14.54 8.22 -5.03
CA ASP A 83 15.19 9.46 -4.62
C ASP A 83 14.79 9.86 -3.21
N ALA A 84 15.69 10.58 -2.55
CA ALA A 84 15.50 11.00 -1.16
C ALA A 84 14.26 11.88 -0.98
N ASP A 85 13.95 12.75 -1.94
CA ASP A 85 12.77 13.61 -1.88
C ASP A 85 11.47 12.82 -1.83
N THR A 86 11.33 11.84 -2.73
CA THR A 86 10.13 10.99 -2.77
C THR A 86 9.98 10.18 -1.48
N ARG A 87 11.07 9.60 -0.98
CA ARG A 87 11.07 8.86 0.28
C ARG A 87 10.67 9.75 1.47
N GLN A 88 11.18 10.96 1.53
CA GLN A 88 10.84 11.91 2.59
C GLN A 88 9.36 12.31 2.53
N ARG A 89 8.85 12.57 1.34
CA ARG A 89 7.43 12.94 1.16
C ARG A 89 6.51 11.80 1.59
N ALA A 90 6.86 10.57 1.26
CA ALA A 90 6.11 9.38 1.67
C ALA A 90 6.13 9.24 3.21
N ALA A 91 7.30 9.37 3.82
CA ALA A 91 7.43 9.28 5.28
C ALA A 91 6.63 10.36 6.00
N LYS A 92 6.67 11.60 5.51
CA LYS A 92 5.89 12.71 6.07
C LYS A 92 4.39 12.50 5.93
N ALA A 93 3.96 11.80 4.90
CA ALA A 93 2.55 11.46 4.70
C ALA A 93 2.09 10.33 5.63
N GLY A 94 3.01 9.64 6.29
CA GLY A 94 2.71 8.60 7.25
C GLY A 94 3.08 7.18 6.83
N ALA A 95 3.83 7.01 5.73
CA ALA A 95 4.25 5.68 5.29
C ALA A 95 5.16 5.04 6.34
N ASP A 96 4.89 3.77 6.63
CA ASP A 96 5.65 3.00 7.62
C ASP A 96 6.81 2.25 6.98
N ALA A 97 6.72 1.94 5.70
CA ALA A 97 7.76 1.26 4.94
C ALA A 97 7.75 1.73 3.49
N TYR A 98 8.87 1.56 2.80
CA TYR A 98 9.03 1.98 1.41
C TYR A 98 9.78 0.89 0.65
N LEU A 99 9.19 0.39 -0.43
CA LEU A 99 9.83 -0.59 -1.30
C LEU A 99 9.99 -0.01 -2.69
N THR A 100 11.16 -0.20 -3.29
CA THR A 100 11.46 0.25 -4.65
C THR A 100 11.11 -0.86 -5.64
N LYS A 101 10.43 -0.52 -6.72
CA LYS A 101 10.18 -1.46 -7.82
C LYS A 101 11.44 -1.61 -8.69
N PRO A 102 11.82 -2.79 -9.10
CA PRO A 102 11.22 -4.08 -8.75
C PRO A 102 11.57 -4.52 -7.33
N PHE A 103 10.60 -5.08 -6.64
CA PHE A 103 10.79 -5.63 -5.30
C PHE A 103 10.75 -7.16 -5.35
N SER A 104 11.35 -7.81 -4.35
CA SER A 104 11.26 -9.27 -4.21
C SER A 104 10.07 -9.65 -3.34
N ALA A 105 9.61 -10.90 -3.48
CA ALA A 105 8.55 -11.43 -2.63
C ALA A 105 8.96 -11.38 -1.15
N ILE A 106 10.23 -11.67 -0.85
CA ILE A 106 10.75 -11.65 0.53
C ILE A 106 10.69 -10.24 1.12
N GLU A 107 11.10 -9.22 0.36
CA GLU A 107 11.03 -7.82 0.81
C GLU A 107 9.59 -7.41 1.11
N LEU A 108 8.66 -7.77 0.24
CA LEU A 108 7.25 -7.45 0.41
C LEU A 108 6.66 -8.13 1.64
N LEU A 109 6.88 -9.44 1.78
CA LEU A 109 6.38 -10.20 2.93
C LEU A 109 6.97 -9.69 4.24
N ASP A 110 8.26 -9.42 4.26
CA ASP A 110 8.94 -8.91 5.46
C ASP A 110 8.34 -7.58 5.89
N ALA A 111 8.11 -6.66 4.95
CA ALA A 111 7.52 -5.36 5.26
C ALA A 111 6.10 -5.49 5.79
N VAL A 112 5.27 -6.31 5.17
CA VAL A 112 3.87 -6.49 5.58
C VAL A 112 3.79 -7.23 6.93
N GLU A 113 4.57 -8.28 7.12
CA GLU A 113 4.57 -9.06 8.37
C GLU A 113 4.99 -8.22 9.57
N LYS A 114 5.99 -7.35 9.41
CA LYS A 114 6.46 -6.48 10.50
C LYS A 114 5.40 -5.47 10.94
N LEU A 115 4.49 -5.10 10.05
CA LEU A 115 3.50 -4.05 10.30
C LEU A 115 2.13 -4.61 10.68
N THR A 116 1.92 -5.90 10.53
CA THR A 116 0.64 -6.55 10.85
C THR A 116 0.76 -7.40 12.11
N PRO A 117 -0.34 -7.53 12.86
CA PRO A 117 -0.36 -8.39 14.05
C PRO A 117 -0.22 -9.86 13.74
#